data_a6c492dc0cdecf355a4bd2b38fba1676
#
_entry.id   a6c492dc0cdecf355a4bd2b38fba1676
#
_cell.length_a   1.000
_cell.length_b   1.000
_cell.length_c   1.000
_cell.angle_alpha   90.00
_cell.angle_beta   90.00
_cell.angle_gamma   90.00
#
_symmetry.space_group_name_H-M   'P 1'
#
loop_
_entity.id
_entity.type
_entity.pdbx_description
1 polymer ?
#
loop_
_entity_poly.entity_id
_entity_poly.type
_entity_poly.pdbx_seq_one_letter_code
_entity_poly.pdbx_strand_id
1 'polypeptide(L)'
;MTATEQESEPNQLFATAACLMDGDTGRVLFGKRETDPMAMASTTKIMTCILALENGQEQTVATASAKAAAAPKVHLGVREGEQFLLGDLLYSLMLESHNDAAVMIAET
;
A
#
# COMPACT_ATOMS: atom_id res chain seq x y z
N MET A 1 28.98 -14.44 0.44
CA MET A 1 28.52 -14.37 1.84
C MET A 1 29.34 -15.26 2.71
N THR A 2 29.81 -14.77 3.86
CA THR A 2 30.61 -15.53 4.81
C THR A 2 29.70 -16.37 5.72
N ALA A 3 30.27 -17.34 6.46
CA ALA A 3 29.53 -18.12 7.45
C ALA A 3 28.92 -17.19 8.54
N THR A 4 29.63 -16.15 8.94
CA THR A 4 29.14 -15.18 9.93
C THR A 4 27.90 -14.45 9.42
N GLU A 5 27.87 -14.05 8.15
CA GLU A 5 26.73 -13.42 7.53
C GLU A 5 25.52 -14.36 7.47
N GLN A 6 25.76 -15.64 7.19
CA GLN A 6 24.70 -16.65 7.20
C GLN A 6 24.13 -16.87 8.61
N GLU A 7 25.00 -16.84 9.63
CA GLU A 7 24.58 -16.95 11.03
C GLU A 7 23.74 -15.76 11.46
N SER A 8 23.89 -14.60 10.82
CA SER A 8 23.13 -13.38 11.11
C SER A 8 21.80 -13.33 10.36
N GLU A 9 21.48 -14.31 9.52
CA GLU A 9 20.19 -14.34 8.84
C GLU A 9 19.05 -14.42 9.86
N PRO A 10 17.96 -13.65 9.64
CA PRO A 10 16.84 -13.63 10.57
C PRO A 10 16.03 -14.93 10.45
N ASN A 11 16.25 -15.87 11.36
CA ASN A 11 15.57 -17.16 11.37
C ASN A 11 14.45 -17.27 12.38
N GLN A 12 14.17 -16.17 13.13
CA GLN A 12 13.12 -16.14 14.14
C GLN A 12 12.10 -15.05 13.83
N LEU A 13 11.77 -14.88 12.56
CA LEU A 13 10.74 -13.93 12.15
C LEU A 13 9.35 -14.50 12.44
N PHE A 14 8.54 -13.74 13.14
CA PHE A 14 7.15 -14.11 13.41
C PHE A 14 6.24 -13.92 12.21
N ALA A 15 6.65 -13.11 11.24
CA ALA A 15 5.89 -12.91 10.01
C ALA A 15 5.72 -14.22 9.26
N THR A 16 4.53 -14.44 8.70
CA THR A 16 4.23 -15.63 7.90
C THR A 16 5.07 -15.67 6.64
N ALA A 17 5.32 -14.53 6.04
CA ALA A 17 6.18 -14.37 4.87
C ALA A 17 7.01 -13.11 5.02
N ALA A 18 8.18 -13.10 4.40
CA ALA A 18 9.08 -11.96 4.42
C ALA A 18 9.99 -11.99 3.22
N CYS A 19 10.45 -10.84 2.76
CA CYS A 19 11.41 -10.72 1.69
C CYS A 19 12.30 -9.51 1.93
N LEU A 20 13.61 -9.71 1.82
CA LEU A 20 14.58 -8.64 1.80
C LEU A 20 15.19 -8.58 0.41
N MET A 21 15.14 -7.43 -0.22
CA MET A 21 15.52 -7.27 -1.61
C MET A 21 16.47 -6.08 -1.76
N ASP A 22 17.44 -6.23 -2.69
CA ASP A 22 18.28 -5.10 -3.09
C ASP A 22 17.41 -4.14 -3.92
N GLY A 23 17.32 -2.89 -3.47
CA GLY A 23 16.48 -1.89 -4.13
C GLY A 23 16.95 -1.48 -5.52
N ASP A 24 18.25 -1.63 -5.82
CA ASP A 24 18.79 -1.25 -7.12
C ASP A 24 18.63 -2.34 -8.17
N THR A 25 18.81 -3.59 -7.78
CA THR A 25 18.86 -4.72 -8.72
C THR A 25 17.61 -5.61 -8.68
N GLY A 26 16.81 -5.51 -7.62
CA GLY A 26 15.69 -6.41 -7.41
C GLY A 26 16.09 -7.80 -6.92
N ARG A 27 17.38 -8.01 -6.60
CA ARG A 27 17.87 -9.30 -6.12
C ARG A 27 17.33 -9.59 -4.72
N VAL A 28 16.78 -10.79 -4.53
CA VAL A 28 16.33 -11.25 -3.22
C VAL A 28 17.55 -11.64 -2.38
N LEU A 29 17.73 -10.96 -1.25
CA LEU A 29 18.84 -11.23 -0.32
C LEU A 29 18.43 -12.21 0.77
N PHE A 30 17.17 -12.22 1.16
CA PHE A 30 16.58 -13.15 2.11
C PHE A 30 15.12 -13.35 1.76
N GLY A 31 14.61 -14.57 1.88
CA GLY A 31 13.21 -14.86 1.64
C GLY A 31 12.65 -15.88 2.62
N LYS A 32 11.42 -15.64 3.04
CA LYS A 32 10.61 -16.58 3.80
C LYS A 32 9.25 -16.64 3.14
N ARG A 33 8.95 -17.72 2.42
CA ARG A 33 7.72 -17.88 1.64
C ARG A 33 7.44 -16.68 0.74
N GLU A 34 8.49 -16.09 0.20
CA GLU A 34 8.45 -14.82 -0.54
C GLU A 34 7.72 -14.92 -1.88
N THR A 35 7.57 -16.11 -2.42
CA THR A 35 6.86 -16.35 -3.68
C THR A 35 5.46 -16.91 -3.48
N ASP A 36 5.06 -17.18 -2.24
CA ASP A 36 3.74 -17.74 -1.96
C ASP A 36 2.67 -16.62 -2.05
N PRO A 37 1.58 -16.87 -2.78
CA PRO A 37 0.47 -15.91 -2.78
C PRO A 37 -0.16 -15.77 -1.40
N MET A 38 -0.26 -14.55 -0.91
CA MET A 38 -0.82 -14.26 0.41
C MET A 38 -1.54 -12.94 0.41
N ALA A 39 -2.50 -12.79 1.32
CA ALA A 39 -3.12 -11.50 1.58
C ALA A 39 -2.10 -10.57 2.23
N MET A 40 -1.95 -9.38 1.69
CA MET A 40 -0.91 -8.42 2.09
C MET A 40 -1.45 -7.30 2.98
N ALA A 41 -2.69 -7.41 3.42
CA ALA A 41 -3.33 -6.35 4.19
C ALA A 41 -3.15 -4.98 3.50
N SER A 42 -2.92 -3.93 4.28
CA SER A 42 -2.84 -2.57 3.74
C SER A 42 -1.60 -2.28 2.90
N THR A 43 -0.63 -3.18 2.80
CA THR A 43 0.51 -2.97 1.90
C THR A 43 0.08 -2.93 0.43
N THR A 44 -1.08 -3.49 0.09
CA THR A 44 -1.69 -3.37 -1.24
C THR A 44 -1.90 -1.91 -1.64
N LYS A 45 -2.12 -1.00 -0.68
CA LYS A 45 -2.32 0.42 -0.92
C LYS A 45 -1.08 1.11 -1.50
N ILE A 46 0.09 0.53 -1.34
CA ILE A 46 1.32 1.03 -1.98
C ILE A 46 1.16 0.97 -3.49
N MET A 47 0.62 -0.13 -4.02
CA MET A 47 0.38 -0.25 -5.47
C MET A 47 -0.69 0.76 -5.93
N THR A 48 -1.74 0.96 -5.15
CA THR A 48 -2.75 1.98 -5.44
C THR A 48 -2.11 3.37 -5.58
N CYS A 49 -1.20 3.70 -4.67
CA CYS A 49 -0.47 4.97 -4.70
C CYS A 49 0.41 5.09 -5.94
N ILE A 50 1.16 4.05 -6.28
CA ILE A 50 2.03 4.05 -7.46
C ILE A 50 1.22 4.28 -8.73
N LEU A 51 0.12 3.56 -8.89
CA LEU A 51 -0.75 3.70 -10.07
C LEU A 51 -1.35 5.09 -10.15
N ALA A 52 -1.73 5.67 -9.03
CA ALA A 52 -2.25 7.03 -8.99
C ALA A 52 -1.20 8.06 -9.39
N LEU A 53 0.03 7.90 -8.93
CA LEU A 53 1.13 8.79 -9.27
C LEU A 53 1.51 8.70 -10.76
N GLU A 54 1.39 7.52 -11.36
CA GLU A 54 1.71 7.31 -12.76
C GLU A 54 0.62 7.79 -13.70
N ASN A 55 -0.65 7.74 -13.28
CA ASN A 55 -1.79 7.97 -14.16
C ASN A 55 -2.61 9.22 -13.82
N GLY A 56 -2.35 9.85 -12.68
CA GLY A 56 -3.10 11.02 -12.23
C GLY A 56 -2.22 12.23 -11.98
N GLN A 57 -2.87 13.32 -11.58
CA GLN A 57 -2.21 14.54 -11.17
C GLN A 57 -2.71 14.94 -9.78
N GLU A 58 -1.84 15.54 -8.97
CA GLU A 58 -2.18 15.91 -7.60
C GLU A 58 -3.40 16.83 -7.51
N GLN A 59 -3.62 17.68 -8.52
CA GLN A 59 -4.76 18.59 -8.56
C GLN A 59 -6.03 17.97 -9.10
N THR A 60 -6.02 16.71 -9.50
CA THR A 60 -7.22 16.01 -9.95
C THR A 60 -8.24 15.96 -8.81
N VAL A 61 -9.48 16.35 -9.11
CA VAL A 61 -10.56 16.31 -8.11
C VAL A 61 -11.21 14.94 -8.15
N ALA A 62 -11.24 14.28 -6.99
CA ALA A 62 -11.93 13.02 -6.80
C ALA A 62 -13.23 13.27 -6.03
N THR A 63 -14.29 12.61 -6.47
CA THR A 63 -15.61 12.71 -5.83
C THR A 63 -15.95 11.40 -5.15
N ALA A 64 -16.37 11.46 -3.88
CA ALA A 64 -16.71 10.26 -3.12
C ALA A 64 -18.00 9.64 -3.65
N SER A 65 -17.93 8.35 -3.98
CA SER A 65 -19.08 7.54 -4.35
C SER A 65 -19.78 6.98 -3.10
N ALA A 66 -20.95 6.40 -3.30
CA ALA A 66 -21.63 5.65 -2.23
C ALA A 66 -20.76 4.50 -1.73
N LYS A 67 -20.00 3.86 -2.63
CA LYS A 67 -19.09 2.77 -2.27
C LYS A 67 -17.96 3.27 -1.36
N ALA A 68 -17.36 4.41 -1.70
CA ALA A 68 -16.32 5.02 -0.86
C ALA A 68 -16.88 5.40 0.51
N ALA A 69 -18.06 6.02 0.55
CA ALA A 69 -18.70 6.41 1.80
C ALA A 69 -19.02 5.21 2.70
N ALA A 70 -19.22 4.04 2.13
CA ALA A 70 -19.51 2.80 2.86
C ALA A 70 -18.27 1.98 3.21
N ALA A 71 -17.06 2.46 2.90
CA ALA A 71 -15.83 1.73 3.14
C ALA A 71 -15.60 1.47 4.63
N PRO A 72 -15.07 0.27 4.97
CA PRO A 72 -14.86 -0.08 6.38
C PRO A 72 -13.73 0.74 7.01
N LYS A 73 -13.72 0.78 8.31
CA LYS A 73 -12.60 1.38 9.07
C LYS A 73 -11.32 0.59 8.82
N VAL A 74 -10.17 1.18 8.83
CA VAL A 74 -9.89 2.61 9.12
C VAL A 74 -10.31 3.48 7.94
N HIS A 75 -10.99 4.59 8.17
CA HIS A 75 -11.45 5.45 7.09
C HIS A 75 -11.43 6.93 7.50
N LEU A 76 -11.36 7.80 6.50
CA LEU A 76 -11.42 9.25 6.69
C LEU A 76 -12.82 9.70 7.09
N GLY A 77 -13.83 8.95 6.69
CA GLY A 77 -15.22 9.28 6.97
C GLY A 77 -15.86 10.14 5.89
N VAL A 78 -15.51 9.88 4.63
CA VAL A 78 -16.08 10.64 3.52
C VAL A 78 -17.57 10.36 3.36
N ARG A 79 -18.30 11.36 2.88
CA ARG A 79 -19.71 11.24 2.52
C ARG A 79 -19.84 11.27 1.01
N GLU A 80 -20.85 10.59 0.49
CA GLU A 80 -21.12 10.60 -0.93
C GLU A 80 -21.23 12.03 -1.46
N GLY A 81 -20.55 12.32 -2.56
CA GLY A 81 -20.53 13.63 -3.19
C GLY A 81 -19.44 14.56 -2.70
N GLU A 82 -18.78 14.27 -1.60
CA GLU A 82 -17.64 15.08 -1.15
C GLU A 82 -16.49 14.99 -2.13
N GLN A 83 -15.77 16.09 -2.30
CA GLN A 83 -14.67 16.21 -3.25
C GLN A 83 -13.36 16.48 -2.53
N PHE A 84 -12.30 15.84 -3.01
CA PHE A 84 -10.95 16.00 -2.48
C PHE A 84 -9.96 16.05 -3.63
N LEU A 85 -8.82 16.70 -3.42
CA LEU A 85 -7.72 16.63 -4.37
C LEU A 85 -7.05 15.28 -4.25
N LEU A 86 -6.64 14.72 -5.39
CA LEU A 86 -5.95 13.43 -5.45
C LEU A 86 -4.71 13.44 -4.56
N GLY A 87 -3.92 14.51 -4.59
CA GLY A 87 -2.73 14.63 -3.75
C GLY A 87 -3.04 14.48 -2.26
N ASP A 88 -4.12 15.12 -1.79
CA ASP A 88 -4.53 15.02 -0.39
C ASP A 88 -4.97 13.61 -0.04
N LEU A 89 -5.66 12.93 -0.95
CA LEU A 89 -6.08 11.55 -0.75
C LEU A 89 -4.89 10.59 -0.68
N LEU A 90 -3.81 10.86 -1.43
CA LEU A 90 -2.59 10.06 -1.38
C LEU A 90 -1.92 10.17 -0.01
N TYR A 91 -1.89 11.34 0.62
CA TYR A 91 -1.40 11.48 1.99
C TYR A 91 -2.26 10.69 2.97
N SER A 92 -3.58 10.81 2.86
CA SER A 92 -4.53 10.06 3.68
C SER A 92 -4.32 8.53 3.53
N LEU A 93 -4.13 8.08 2.29
CA LEU A 93 -3.89 6.67 1.98
C LEU A 93 -2.61 6.16 2.62
N MET A 94 -1.50 6.88 2.43
CA MET A 94 -0.18 6.38 2.82
C MET A 94 0.12 6.59 4.30
N LEU A 95 -0.35 7.68 4.90
CA LEU A 95 -0.06 7.97 6.30
C LEU A 95 -1.02 7.32 7.28
N GLU A 96 -2.29 7.21 6.92
CA GLU A 96 -3.34 6.70 7.80
C GLU A 96 -3.99 5.40 7.28
N SER A 97 -3.66 4.99 6.07
CA SER A 97 -4.20 3.78 5.45
C SER A 97 -5.73 3.78 5.37
N HIS A 98 -6.34 4.93 5.07
CA HIS A 98 -7.79 5.06 5.00
C HIS A 98 -8.39 4.30 3.83
N ASN A 99 -9.35 3.42 4.10
CA ASN A 99 -9.96 2.57 3.09
C ASN A 99 -10.84 3.35 2.10
N ASP A 100 -11.57 4.34 2.57
CA ASP A 100 -12.41 5.19 1.70
C ASP A 100 -11.55 6.01 0.74
N ALA A 101 -10.41 6.53 1.20
CA ALA A 101 -9.48 7.21 0.32
C ALA A 101 -8.97 6.28 -0.79
N ALA A 102 -8.68 5.02 -0.47
CA ALA A 102 -8.27 4.03 -1.46
C ALA A 102 -9.33 3.81 -2.54
N VAL A 103 -10.59 3.69 -2.14
CA VAL A 103 -11.71 3.53 -3.08
C VAL A 103 -11.86 4.77 -3.96
N MET A 104 -11.81 5.97 -3.39
CA MET A 104 -11.89 7.21 -4.15
C MET A 104 -10.80 7.32 -5.20
N ILE A 105 -9.56 7.01 -4.82
CA ILE A 105 -8.41 7.04 -5.74
C ILE A 105 -8.61 6.04 -6.87
N ALA A 106 -9.04 4.83 -6.56
CA ALA A 106 -9.25 3.79 -7.56
C ALA A 106 -10.36 4.14 -8.56
N GLU A 107 -11.38 4.85 -8.13
CA GLU A 107 -12.50 5.25 -8.96
C GLU A 107 -12.25 6.54 -9.76
N THR A 108 -11.20 7.24 -9.43
CA THR A 108 -10.79 8.47 -10.15
C THR A 108 -9.87 8.12 -11.31
#